data_88d48375ee719540a6e7c22945da4885
#
_entry.id   88d48375ee719540a6e7c22945da4885
#
_cell.length_a   1.000
_cell.length_b   1.000
_cell.length_c   1.000
_cell.angle_alpha   90.00
_cell.angle_beta   90.00
_cell.angle_gamma   90.00
#
_symmetry.space_group_name_H-M   'P 1'
#
loop_
_entity.id
_entity.type
_entity.pdbx_description
1 polymer ?
#
loop_
_entity_poly.entity_id
_entity_poly.type
_entity_poly.pdbx_seq_one_letter_code
_entity_poly.pdbx_strand_id
1 'polypeptide(L)'
;MASNPVFTRIDKQIKAGGYAGFDRQSAAPRMGRRRGVQDTLNAEQLADLYNQPAAGPVQTGRLTLYDVVMKTLGLFAVVVVVGAASWFVVADPERAGLSLPLMLGGMLGSLAIGLVIAFKKTISVPLIVLYAVLEGVFVGAISSVFERMFPGVVTTAVIATVSTFAGMFLAWKLGIIKVTDKSRRIFGMAIMGYLLFSLANVVASFMGVGGTWGFGGKNSLLGIGISVLGVGLASYSLAIDFDSVDRAVAARLPEKYSWLLAHGLIVSLVWLYLEILRLLARLRE
;
A
#
# COMPACT_ATOMS: atom_id res chain seq x y z
N MET A 1 9.95 -13.05 7.62
CA MET A 1 8.86 -12.83 6.66
C MET A 1 8.09 -11.57 7.07
N ALA A 2 8.64 -10.40 6.82
CA ALA A 2 7.95 -9.15 7.07
C ALA A 2 8.03 -8.31 5.81
N SER A 3 7.22 -8.64 4.84
CA SER A 3 6.73 -7.76 3.82
C SER A 3 5.39 -7.22 4.32
N ASN A 4 4.95 -6.10 3.81
CA ASN A 4 3.61 -5.57 4.06
C ASN A 4 2.59 -6.73 4.19
N PRO A 5 1.85 -6.86 5.32
CA PRO A 5 0.98 -8.02 5.58
C PRO A 5 -0.07 -8.23 4.48
N VAL A 6 -0.40 -7.19 3.72
CA VAL A 6 -1.25 -7.25 2.53
C VAL A 6 -0.63 -8.14 1.45
N PHE A 7 0.66 -7.95 1.14
CA PHE A 7 1.35 -8.73 0.12
C PHE A 7 1.72 -10.14 0.58
N THR A 8 1.93 -10.37 1.88
CA THR A 8 2.10 -11.72 2.42
C THR A 8 0.87 -12.61 2.13
N ARG A 9 -0.33 -12.01 2.12
CA ARG A 9 -1.56 -12.73 1.74
C ARG A 9 -1.58 -13.06 0.26
N ILE A 10 -1.14 -12.15 -0.60
CA ILE A 10 -1.04 -12.36 -2.05
C ILE A 10 -0.03 -13.45 -2.36
N ASP A 11 1.16 -13.41 -1.74
CA ASP A 11 2.17 -14.46 -1.89
C ASP A 11 1.67 -15.84 -1.44
N LYS A 12 0.88 -15.91 -0.34
CA LYS A 12 0.23 -17.15 0.09
C LYS A 12 -0.79 -17.66 -0.93
N GLN A 13 -1.57 -16.76 -1.52
CA GLN A 13 -2.56 -17.12 -2.53
C GLN A 13 -1.90 -17.60 -3.82
N ILE A 14 -0.81 -16.97 -4.24
CA ILE A 14 -0.01 -17.40 -5.39
C ILE A 14 0.58 -18.79 -5.15
N LYS A 15 1.16 -19.03 -3.95
CA LYS A 15 1.74 -20.35 -3.57
C LYS A 15 0.69 -21.45 -3.39
N ALA A 16 -0.52 -21.09 -2.99
CA ALA A 16 -1.64 -22.03 -2.88
C ALA A 16 -2.26 -22.42 -4.23
N GLY A 17 -1.65 -21.99 -5.35
CA GLY A 17 -2.13 -22.30 -6.69
C GLY A 17 -3.44 -21.60 -6.97
N GLY A 18 -3.52 -20.27 -6.81
CA GLY A 18 -4.73 -19.42 -6.96
C GLY A 18 -5.47 -19.49 -8.31
N TYR A 19 -5.32 -20.57 -8.97
CA TYR A 19 -6.11 -21.05 -10.08
C TYR A 19 -7.42 -21.64 -9.55
N ALA A 20 -8.54 -21.20 -10.06
CA ALA A 20 -9.66 -22.09 -10.28
C ALA A 20 -9.14 -23.18 -11.26
N GLY A 21 -8.24 -24.01 -10.75
CA GLY A 21 -7.65 -25.07 -11.54
C GLY A 21 -8.74 -26.05 -11.85
N PHE A 22 -8.73 -26.53 -13.02
CA PHE A 22 -9.13 -27.88 -13.37
C PHE A 22 -8.24 -28.87 -12.57
N ASP A 23 -8.16 -28.71 -11.26
CA ASP A 23 -7.48 -29.67 -10.42
C ASP A 23 -8.49 -30.76 -10.07
N ARG A 24 -8.20 -31.86 -10.65
CA ARG A 24 -8.88 -33.12 -10.51
C ARG A 24 -8.94 -33.47 -9.04
N GLN A 25 -10.11 -33.93 -8.63
CA GLN A 25 -10.31 -34.69 -7.41
C GLN A 25 -10.33 -33.90 -6.10
N SER A 26 -11.18 -32.91 -6.02
CA SER A 26 -11.95 -32.77 -4.79
C SER A 26 -12.92 -33.92 -4.74
N ALA A 27 -12.82 -34.75 -3.73
CA ALA A 27 -13.65 -35.90 -3.51
C ALA A 27 -15.12 -35.61 -3.80
N ALA A 28 -15.66 -36.20 -4.82
CA ALA A 28 -17.09 -36.18 -5.08
C ALA A 28 -17.81 -36.75 -3.84
N PRO A 29 -18.81 -36.06 -3.29
CA PRO A 29 -19.72 -36.70 -2.36
C PRO A 29 -20.36 -37.88 -3.09
N ARG A 30 -20.28 -39.06 -2.50
CA ARG A 30 -21.03 -40.22 -2.95
C ARG A 30 -22.53 -39.89 -2.90
N MET A 31 -23.06 -39.30 -3.95
CA MET A 31 -24.50 -39.17 -4.15
C MET A 31 -24.96 -40.27 -5.06
N GLY A 32 -26.04 -40.89 -4.59
CA GLY A 32 -26.66 -42.03 -5.18
C GLY A 32 -27.01 -41.87 -6.65
N ARG A 33 -26.89 -42.95 -7.31
CA ARG A 33 -27.33 -43.34 -8.64
C ARG A 33 -28.66 -42.68 -8.99
N ARG A 34 -28.61 -41.47 -9.62
CA ARG A 34 -29.73 -40.99 -10.43
C ARG A 34 -29.33 -41.04 -11.88
N ARG A 35 -29.98 -41.94 -12.61
CA ARG A 35 -30.05 -41.97 -14.07
C ARG A 35 -30.57 -40.60 -14.53
N GLY A 36 -29.94 -39.99 -15.48
CA GLY A 36 -30.56 -38.93 -16.20
C GLY A 36 -29.61 -37.97 -16.86
N VAL A 37 -29.63 -37.98 -18.17
CA VAL A 37 -29.24 -36.93 -19.09
C VAL A 37 -27.76 -36.60 -19.09
N GLN A 38 -27.01 -37.39 -19.84
CA GLN A 38 -25.89 -36.88 -20.60
C GLN A 38 -26.52 -35.95 -21.65
N ASP A 39 -26.54 -34.65 -21.35
CA ASP A 39 -26.60 -33.62 -22.37
C ASP A 39 -25.30 -33.67 -23.12
N THR A 40 -25.23 -34.57 -24.10
CA THR A 40 -24.19 -34.53 -25.14
C THR A 40 -24.48 -33.26 -25.94
N LEU A 41 -23.70 -32.22 -25.69
CA LEU A 41 -23.68 -31.04 -26.54
C LEU A 41 -23.62 -31.52 -27.99
N ASN A 42 -24.58 -31.09 -28.82
CA ASN A 42 -24.59 -31.38 -30.25
C ASN A 42 -23.29 -30.80 -30.86
N ALA A 43 -22.80 -31.47 -31.92
CA ALA A 43 -21.59 -31.05 -32.61
C ALA A 43 -21.62 -29.56 -33.05
N GLU A 44 -22.79 -29.02 -33.35
CA GLU A 44 -22.99 -27.60 -33.65
C GLU A 44 -22.80 -26.71 -32.41
N GLN A 45 -23.32 -27.11 -31.25
CA GLN A 45 -23.10 -26.38 -29.98
C GLN A 45 -21.65 -26.41 -29.53
N LEU A 46 -20.96 -27.50 -29.83
CA LEU A 46 -19.51 -27.60 -29.59
C LEU A 46 -18.73 -26.68 -30.55
N ALA A 47 -19.11 -26.64 -31.83
CA ALA A 47 -18.50 -25.75 -32.81
C ALA A 47 -18.72 -24.28 -32.48
N ASP A 48 -19.90 -23.91 -32.00
CA ASP A 48 -20.22 -22.56 -31.55
C ASP A 48 -19.39 -22.18 -30.30
N LEU A 49 -19.17 -23.10 -29.35
CA LEU A 49 -18.31 -22.88 -28.21
C LEU A 49 -16.83 -22.69 -28.60
N TYR A 50 -16.35 -23.44 -29.59
CA TYR A 50 -14.99 -23.31 -30.14
C TYR A 50 -14.80 -22.03 -30.95
N ASN A 51 -15.83 -21.53 -31.61
CA ASN A 51 -15.79 -20.32 -32.43
C ASN A 51 -16.06 -19.05 -31.63
N GLN A 52 -16.43 -19.16 -30.34
CA GLN A 52 -16.54 -17.97 -29.49
C GLN A 52 -15.18 -17.32 -29.30
N PRO A 53 -15.06 -15.98 -29.44
CA PRO A 53 -13.83 -15.30 -29.18
C PRO A 53 -13.38 -15.55 -27.72
N ALA A 54 -12.11 -15.85 -27.53
CA ALA A 54 -11.56 -16.07 -26.19
C ALA A 54 -11.88 -14.85 -25.30
N ALA A 55 -12.48 -15.10 -24.14
CA ALA A 55 -12.80 -14.03 -23.20
C ALA A 55 -11.53 -13.26 -22.83
N GLY A 56 -11.54 -11.94 -23.05
CA GLY A 56 -10.45 -11.06 -22.64
C GLY A 56 -10.25 -11.06 -21.12
N PRO A 57 -9.14 -10.52 -20.62
CA PRO A 57 -8.82 -10.47 -19.18
C PRO A 57 -9.93 -9.85 -18.34
N VAL A 58 -10.62 -8.83 -18.86
CA VAL A 58 -11.74 -8.14 -18.19
C VAL A 58 -12.97 -9.07 -18.09
N GLN A 59 -13.23 -9.87 -19.13
CA GLN A 59 -14.37 -10.80 -19.15
C GLN A 59 -14.14 -12.06 -18.28
N THR A 60 -12.87 -12.39 -18.00
CA THR A 60 -12.52 -13.52 -17.13
C THR A 60 -12.44 -13.16 -15.66
N GLY A 61 -12.64 -11.90 -15.27
CA GLY A 61 -12.50 -11.44 -13.89
C GLY A 61 -11.07 -11.62 -13.34
N ARG A 62 -10.08 -11.70 -14.22
CA ARG A 62 -8.66 -11.86 -13.86
C ARG A 62 -8.00 -10.49 -13.69
N LEU A 63 -7.09 -10.44 -12.73
CA LEU A 63 -6.31 -9.25 -12.40
C LEU A 63 -5.46 -8.82 -13.60
N THR A 64 -5.55 -7.54 -13.96
CA THR A 64 -4.67 -6.89 -14.94
C THR A 64 -3.86 -5.77 -14.29
N LEU A 65 -2.74 -5.42 -14.90
CA LEU A 65 -1.95 -4.26 -14.45
C LEU A 65 -2.78 -2.97 -14.51
N TYR A 66 -3.62 -2.84 -15.55
CA TYR A 66 -4.51 -1.69 -15.73
C TYR A 66 -5.47 -1.52 -14.54
N ASP A 67 -6.06 -2.63 -14.04
CA ASP A 67 -6.97 -2.59 -12.88
C ASP A 67 -6.26 -2.06 -11.64
N VAL A 68 -5.03 -2.51 -11.40
CA VAL A 68 -4.25 -2.03 -10.24
C VAL A 68 -3.94 -0.54 -10.38
N VAL A 69 -3.47 -0.11 -11.55
CA VAL A 69 -3.12 1.30 -11.81
C VAL A 69 -4.34 2.20 -11.63
N MET A 70 -5.49 1.85 -12.22
CA MET A 70 -6.70 2.66 -12.13
C MET A 70 -7.23 2.75 -10.70
N LYS A 71 -7.22 1.65 -9.95
CA LYS A 71 -7.63 1.64 -8.54
C LYS A 71 -6.64 2.38 -7.64
N THR A 72 -5.34 2.30 -7.93
CA THR A 72 -4.32 3.10 -7.23
C THR A 72 -4.51 4.59 -7.48
N LEU A 73 -4.73 5.01 -8.73
CA LEU A 73 -4.99 6.40 -9.06
C LEU A 73 -6.28 6.91 -8.40
N GLY A 74 -7.34 6.09 -8.37
CA GLY A 74 -8.59 6.42 -7.69
C GLY A 74 -8.40 6.64 -6.18
N LEU A 75 -7.71 5.71 -5.50
CA LEU A 75 -7.39 5.85 -4.08
C LEU A 75 -6.45 7.03 -3.81
N PHE A 76 -5.46 7.25 -4.67
CA PHE A 76 -4.57 8.40 -4.57
C PHE A 76 -5.33 9.72 -4.71
N ALA A 77 -6.26 9.81 -5.66
CA ALA A 77 -7.12 10.98 -5.80
C ALA A 77 -7.96 11.24 -4.54
N VAL A 78 -8.50 10.19 -3.91
CA VAL A 78 -9.21 10.31 -2.62
C VAL A 78 -8.28 10.87 -1.55
N VAL A 79 -7.07 10.32 -1.39
CA VAL A 79 -6.09 10.81 -0.40
C VAL A 79 -5.75 12.28 -0.65
N VAL A 80 -5.51 12.68 -1.91
CA VAL A 80 -5.15 14.07 -2.27
C VAL A 80 -6.32 15.02 -2.02
N VAL A 81 -7.54 14.69 -2.46
CA VAL A 81 -8.71 15.55 -2.30
C VAL A 81 -9.07 15.74 -0.82
N VAL A 82 -9.11 14.64 -0.06
CA VAL A 82 -9.38 14.70 1.39
C VAL A 82 -8.22 15.37 2.12
N GLY A 83 -6.98 15.12 1.71
CA GLY A 83 -5.80 15.77 2.25
C GLY A 83 -5.82 17.28 2.03
N ALA A 84 -6.18 17.74 0.83
CA ALA A 84 -6.35 19.15 0.55
C ALA A 84 -7.48 19.78 1.42
N ALA A 85 -8.62 19.11 1.54
CA ALA A 85 -9.71 19.57 2.40
C ALA A 85 -9.27 19.68 3.87
N SER A 86 -8.60 18.66 4.41
CA SER A 86 -8.03 18.65 5.76
C SER A 86 -7.00 19.77 5.96
N TRP A 87 -6.12 19.98 4.96
CA TRP A 87 -5.16 21.07 4.96
C TRP A 87 -5.85 22.44 5.11
N PHE A 88 -6.84 22.74 4.28
CA PHE A 88 -7.56 24.02 4.33
C PHE A 88 -8.28 24.24 5.66
N VAL A 89 -8.85 23.17 6.25
CA VAL A 89 -9.48 23.27 7.58
C VAL A 89 -8.45 23.62 8.66
N VAL A 90 -7.27 23.02 8.63
CA VAL A 90 -6.22 23.23 9.64
C VAL A 90 -5.43 24.52 9.38
N ALA A 91 -5.35 24.98 8.14
CA ALA A 91 -4.64 26.22 7.77
C ALA A 91 -5.36 27.48 8.29
N ASP A 92 -6.67 27.40 8.52
CA ASP A 92 -7.46 28.48 9.11
C ASP A 92 -7.02 28.73 10.57
N PRO A 93 -6.58 29.95 10.93
CA PRO A 93 -6.15 30.28 12.29
C PRO A 93 -7.22 30.03 13.36
N GLU A 94 -8.50 30.26 13.04
CA GLU A 94 -9.62 30.02 13.96
C GLU A 94 -9.82 28.53 14.25
N ARG A 95 -9.42 27.66 13.32
CA ARG A 95 -9.55 26.20 13.39
C ARG A 95 -8.23 25.49 13.68
N ALA A 96 -7.16 26.23 13.94
CA ALA A 96 -5.84 25.65 14.20
C ALA A 96 -5.83 24.63 15.35
N GLY A 97 -6.75 24.76 16.31
CA GLY A 97 -6.96 23.79 17.40
C GLY A 97 -7.41 22.40 16.92
N LEU A 98 -7.95 22.28 15.69
CA LEU A 98 -8.34 20.99 15.11
C LEU A 98 -7.15 20.19 14.53
N SER A 99 -5.96 20.80 14.42
CA SER A 99 -4.78 20.14 13.84
C SER A 99 -4.44 18.82 14.55
N LEU A 100 -4.34 18.85 15.88
CA LEU A 100 -4.00 17.66 16.66
C LEU A 100 -5.10 16.58 16.63
N PRO A 101 -6.40 16.89 16.85
CA PRO A 101 -7.47 15.91 16.71
C PRO A 101 -7.54 15.28 15.31
N LEU A 102 -7.43 16.05 14.23
CA LEU A 102 -7.47 15.52 12.86
C LEU A 102 -6.23 14.67 12.55
N MET A 103 -5.05 15.11 13.00
CA MET A 103 -3.82 14.35 12.83
C MET A 103 -3.88 13.02 13.59
N LEU A 104 -4.22 13.02 14.88
CA LEU A 104 -4.30 11.79 15.67
C LEU A 104 -5.47 10.90 15.25
N GLY A 105 -6.64 11.49 15.00
CA GLY A 105 -7.83 10.76 14.55
C GLY A 105 -7.63 10.10 13.19
N GLY A 106 -7.04 10.82 12.24
CA GLY A 106 -6.67 10.28 10.92
C GLY A 106 -5.63 9.17 11.03
N MET A 107 -4.53 9.42 11.77
CA MET A 107 -3.45 8.45 11.96
C MET A 107 -3.93 7.17 12.68
N LEU A 108 -4.59 7.28 13.81
CA LEU A 108 -5.06 6.12 14.57
C LEU A 108 -6.19 5.40 13.83
N GLY A 109 -7.07 6.16 13.16
CA GLY A 109 -8.15 5.60 12.36
C GLY A 109 -7.63 4.85 11.14
N SER A 110 -6.70 5.42 10.36
CA SER A 110 -6.09 4.75 9.21
C SER A 110 -5.29 3.52 9.67
N LEU A 111 -4.53 3.63 10.76
CA LEU A 111 -3.81 2.48 11.34
C LEU A 111 -4.77 1.36 11.73
N ALA A 112 -5.85 1.66 12.46
CA ALA A 112 -6.83 0.67 12.88
C ALA A 112 -7.50 -0.02 11.68
N ILE A 113 -7.95 0.76 10.67
CA ILE A 113 -8.55 0.21 9.45
C ILE A 113 -7.53 -0.57 8.65
N GLY A 114 -6.29 -0.10 8.53
CA GLY A 114 -5.19 -0.81 7.87
C GLY A 114 -4.91 -2.17 8.52
N LEU A 115 -4.89 -2.24 9.84
CA LEU A 115 -4.78 -3.51 10.59
C LEU A 115 -5.97 -4.43 10.32
N VAL A 116 -7.19 -3.90 10.33
CA VAL A 116 -8.39 -4.68 9.99
C VAL A 116 -8.28 -5.25 8.58
N ILE A 117 -7.87 -4.44 7.58
CA ILE A 117 -7.67 -4.91 6.20
C ILE A 117 -6.58 -5.99 6.15
N ALA A 118 -5.49 -5.82 6.89
CA ALA A 118 -4.37 -6.77 6.92
C ALA A 118 -4.77 -8.15 7.47
N PHE A 119 -5.61 -8.19 8.50
CA PHE A 119 -6.03 -9.44 9.16
C PHE A 119 -7.33 -10.02 8.62
N LYS A 120 -8.17 -9.23 7.97
CA LYS A 120 -9.45 -9.70 7.42
C LYS A 120 -9.23 -10.67 6.26
N LYS A 121 -9.89 -11.82 6.28
CA LYS A 121 -9.79 -12.85 5.23
C LYS A 121 -10.40 -12.42 3.89
N THR A 122 -11.40 -11.54 3.91
CA THR A 122 -12.11 -11.08 2.73
C THR A 122 -11.68 -9.66 2.35
N ILE A 123 -11.53 -9.40 1.05
CA ILE A 123 -11.22 -8.06 0.55
C ILE A 123 -12.50 -7.21 0.63
N SER A 124 -12.41 -6.08 1.29
CA SER A 124 -13.54 -5.16 1.49
C SER A 124 -13.19 -3.79 0.90
N VAL A 125 -13.76 -3.49 -0.25
CA VAL A 125 -13.55 -2.21 -0.94
C VAL A 125 -13.94 -1.00 -0.06
N PRO A 126 -15.09 -1.02 0.64
CA PRO A 126 -15.46 0.10 1.53
C PRO A 126 -14.42 0.39 2.61
N LEU A 127 -13.78 -0.64 3.19
CA LEU A 127 -12.73 -0.43 4.19
C LEU A 127 -11.47 0.18 3.57
N ILE A 128 -11.13 -0.20 2.33
CA ILE A 128 -9.99 0.35 1.60
C ILE A 128 -10.21 1.83 1.27
N VAL A 129 -11.42 2.19 0.84
CA VAL A 129 -11.78 3.59 0.59
C VAL A 129 -11.81 4.39 1.90
N LEU A 130 -12.37 3.84 2.97
CA LEU A 130 -12.36 4.49 4.29
C LEU A 130 -10.93 4.71 4.80
N TYR A 131 -10.04 3.73 4.60
CA TYR A 131 -8.62 3.91 4.87
C TYR A 131 -8.05 5.12 4.13
N ALA A 132 -8.28 5.21 2.81
CA ALA A 132 -7.78 6.31 1.98
C ALA A 132 -8.31 7.69 2.44
N VAL A 133 -9.56 7.75 2.90
CA VAL A 133 -10.15 8.97 3.49
C VAL A 133 -9.43 9.36 4.79
N LEU A 134 -9.30 8.43 5.73
CA LEU A 134 -8.64 8.69 7.01
C LEU A 134 -7.15 9.03 6.84
N GLU A 135 -6.48 8.36 5.91
CA GLU A 135 -5.10 8.65 5.55
C GLU A 135 -4.97 10.04 4.93
N GLY A 136 -5.92 10.44 4.07
CA GLY A 136 -5.99 11.80 3.52
C GLY A 136 -6.15 12.86 4.62
N VAL A 137 -7.04 12.64 5.59
CA VAL A 137 -7.20 13.53 6.75
C VAL A 137 -5.88 13.69 7.51
N PHE A 138 -5.20 12.59 7.79
CA PHE A 138 -3.92 12.59 8.48
C PHE A 138 -2.84 13.33 7.69
N VAL A 139 -2.65 12.98 6.41
CA VAL A 139 -1.64 13.58 5.54
C VAL A 139 -1.86 15.08 5.39
N GLY A 140 -3.11 15.53 5.18
CA GLY A 140 -3.42 16.95 5.07
C GLY A 140 -3.14 17.72 6.36
N ALA A 141 -3.56 17.18 7.50
CA ALA A 141 -3.36 17.83 8.80
C ALA A 141 -1.86 17.94 9.16
N ILE A 142 -1.10 16.84 9.03
CA ILE A 142 0.34 16.85 9.33
C ILE A 142 1.12 17.75 8.37
N SER A 143 0.76 17.76 7.08
CA SER A 143 1.38 18.62 6.08
C SER A 143 1.17 20.10 6.40
N SER A 144 -0.05 20.51 6.81
CA SER A 144 -0.32 21.89 7.21
C SER A 144 0.50 22.31 8.44
N VAL A 145 0.72 21.42 9.40
CA VAL A 145 1.58 21.68 10.57
C VAL A 145 3.04 21.89 10.13
N PHE A 146 3.58 21.00 9.28
CA PHE A 146 4.96 21.11 8.80
C PHE A 146 5.19 22.34 7.93
N GLU A 147 4.21 22.71 7.09
CA GLU A 147 4.32 23.92 6.25
C GLU A 147 4.37 25.20 7.07
N ARG A 148 3.63 25.27 8.19
CA ARG A 148 3.70 26.41 9.11
C ARG A 148 5.05 26.50 9.84
N MET A 149 5.64 25.34 10.17
CA MET A 149 6.95 25.31 10.85
C MET A 149 8.11 25.55 9.86
N PHE A 150 7.99 25.06 8.63
CA PHE A 150 9.02 25.07 7.60
C PHE A 150 8.40 25.43 6.23
N PRO A 151 8.19 26.72 5.93
CA PRO A 151 7.52 27.15 4.71
C PRO A 151 8.16 26.56 3.44
N GLY A 152 7.32 26.01 2.52
CA GLY A 152 7.74 25.38 1.27
C GLY A 152 8.26 23.93 1.42
N VAL A 153 8.26 23.34 2.63
CA VAL A 153 8.72 21.99 2.85
C VAL A 153 7.80 20.95 2.19
N VAL A 154 6.48 21.19 2.23
CA VAL A 154 5.48 20.27 1.69
C VAL A 154 5.56 20.19 0.16
N THR A 155 5.67 21.32 -0.53
CA THR A 155 5.85 21.34 -1.98
C THR A 155 7.11 20.55 -2.39
N THR A 156 8.22 20.77 -1.69
CA THR A 156 9.47 20.04 -1.93
C THR A 156 9.30 18.54 -1.66
N ALA A 157 8.60 18.16 -0.57
CA ALA A 157 8.36 16.77 -0.21
C ALA A 157 7.49 16.06 -1.26
N VAL A 158 6.43 16.71 -1.76
CA VAL A 158 5.56 16.15 -2.82
C VAL A 158 6.37 15.88 -4.09
N ILE A 159 7.13 16.88 -4.57
CA ILE A 159 7.97 16.73 -5.77
C ILE A 159 8.99 15.61 -5.56
N ALA A 160 9.68 15.57 -4.43
CA ALA A 160 10.66 14.54 -4.12
C ALA A 160 10.01 13.14 -4.06
N THR A 161 8.82 13.02 -3.47
CA THR A 161 8.07 11.75 -3.40
C THR A 161 7.70 11.25 -4.78
N VAL A 162 7.12 12.10 -5.63
CA VAL A 162 6.73 11.73 -7.00
C VAL A 162 7.98 11.36 -7.83
N SER A 163 9.07 12.12 -7.69
CA SER A 163 10.33 11.83 -8.39
C SER A 163 10.94 10.51 -7.93
N THR A 164 10.93 10.23 -6.62
CA THR A 164 11.43 8.96 -6.07
C THR A 164 10.56 7.79 -6.52
N PHE A 165 9.23 7.95 -6.49
CA PHE A 165 8.30 6.93 -6.99
C PHE A 165 8.58 6.60 -8.46
N ALA A 166 8.68 7.63 -9.32
CA ALA A 166 8.97 7.44 -10.75
C ALA A 166 10.34 6.81 -10.96
N GLY A 167 11.37 7.26 -10.22
CA GLY A 167 12.72 6.70 -10.27
C GLY A 167 12.76 5.23 -9.85
N MET A 168 12.08 4.87 -8.75
CA MET A 168 11.99 3.50 -8.27
C MET A 168 11.22 2.59 -9.24
N PHE A 169 10.14 3.09 -9.83
CA PHE A 169 9.39 2.38 -10.85
C PHE A 169 10.25 2.09 -12.09
N LEU A 170 10.98 3.10 -12.59
CA LEU A 170 11.88 2.94 -13.73
C LEU A 170 13.05 1.98 -13.40
N ALA A 171 13.68 2.14 -12.24
CA ALA A 171 14.79 1.29 -11.82
C ALA A 171 14.36 -0.19 -11.68
N TRP A 172 13.17 -0.42 -11.16
CA TRP A 172 12.59 -1.76 -11.09
C TRP A 172 12.24 -2.30 -12.48
N LYS A 173 11.56 -1.51 -13.32
CA LYS A 173 11.16 -1.92 -14.67
C LYS A 173 12.35 -2.23 -15.58
N LEU A 174 13.46 -1.47 -15.47
CA LEU A 174 14.70 -1.69 -16.19
C LEU A 174 15.54 -2.84 -15.60
N GLY A 175 15.11 -3.46 -14.52
CA GLY A 175 15.82 -4.56 -13.86
C GLY A 175 17.09 -4.15 -13.12
N ILE A 176 17.28 -2.84 -12.89
CA ILE A 176 18.38 -2.31 -12.06
C ILE A 176 18.18 -2.75 -10.61
N ILE A 177 16.95 -2.65 -10.10
CA ILE A 177 16.57 -3.15 -8.79
C ILE A 177 15.84 -4.48 -8.97
N LYS A 178 16.43 -5.55 -8.44
CA LYS A 178 15.85 -6.90 -8.46
C LYS A 178 15.37 -7.26 -7.07
N VAL A 179 14.09 -7.57 -6.97
CA VAL A 179 13.49 -8.05 -5.72
C VAL A 179 13.65 -9.56 -5.64
N THR A 180 14.46 -10.02 -4.67
CA THR A 180 14.71 -11.45 -4.41
C THR A 180 14.12 -11.86 -3.06
N ASP A 181 13.94 -13.16 -2.83
CA ASP A 181 13.48 -13.67 -1.53
C ASP A 181 14.44 -13.30 -0.39
N LYS A 182 15.75 -13.25 -0.69
CA LYS A 182 16.77 -12.79 0.26
C LYS A 182 16.59 -11.31 0.61
N SER A 183 16.42 -10.45 -0.42
CA SER A 183 16.24 -9.01 -0.19
C SER A 183 14.92 -8.70 0.53
N ARG A 184 13.84 -9.42 0.25
CA ARG A 184 12.57 -9.32 0.99
C ARG A 184 12.73 -9.68 2.46
N ARG A 185 13.52 -10.73 2.78
CA ARG A 185 13.79 -11.13 4.16
C ARG A 185 14.62 -10.07 4.90
N ILE A 186 15.68 -9.57 4.27
CA ILE A 186 16.53 -8.51 4.84
C ILE A 186 15.69 -7.25 5.08
N PHE A 187 14.91 -6.82 4.10
CA PHE A 187 14.01 -5.69 4.22
C PHE A 187 12.99 -5.87 5.35
N GLY A 188 12.42 -7.06 5.50
CA GLY A 188 11.49 -7.35 6.58
C GLY A 188 12.12 -7.23 7.97
N MET A 189 13.38 -7.64 8.14
CA MET A 189 14.12 -7.45 9.38
C MET A 189 14.44 -5.97 9.61
N ALA A 190 14.86 -5.26 8.57
CA ALA A 190 15.19 -3.84 8.66
C ALA A 190 13.97 -2.98 9.01
N ILE A 191 12.80 -3.26 8.39
CA ILE A 191 11.54 -2.56 8.72
C ILE A 191 11.10 -2.83 10.16
N MET A 192 11.22 -4.07 10.62
CA MET A 192 10.89 -4.40 12.02
C MET A 192 11.77 -3.62 13.00
N GLY A 193 13.08 -3.58 12.76
CA GLY A 193 14.01 -2.78 13.54
C GLY A 193 13.68 -1.29 13.51
N TYR A 194 13.36 -0.76 12.31
CA TYR A 194 12.97 0.63 12.13
C TYR A 194 11.66 0.98 12.87
N LEU A 195 10.66 0.11 12.82
CA LEU A 195 9.40 0.30 13.53
C LEU A 195 9.59 0.28 15.05
N LEU A 196 10.36 -0.67 15.57
CA LEU A 196 10.68 -0.73 17.01
C LEU A 196 11.44 0.51 17.47
N PHE A 197 12.43 0.95 16.68
CA PHE A 197 13.14 2.20 16.95
C PHE A 197 12.19 3.41 16.91
N SER A 198 11.33 3.50 15.89
CA SER A 198 10.38 4.62 15.75
C SER A 198 9.41 4.66 16.93
N LEU A 199 8.92 3.51 17.39
CA LEU A 199 8.05 3.42 18.56
C LEU A 199 8.78 3.86 19.85
N ALA A 200 10.02 3.37 20.05
CA ALA A 200 10.85 3.80 21.17
C ALA A 200 11.13 5.30 21.14
N ASN A 201 11.36 5.85 19.94
CA ASN A 201 11.60 7.27 19.73
C ASN A 201 10.37 8.14 20.06
N VAL A 202 9.18 7.68 19.70
CA VAL A 202 7.90 8.34 20.06
C VAL A 202 7.74 8.35 21.58
N VAL A 203 7.95 7.22 22.24
CA VAL A 203 7.87 7.11 23.70
C VAL A 203 8.89 8.05 24.37
N ALA A 204 10.14 8.09 23.89
CA ALA A 204 11.18 8.97 24.39
C ALA A 204 10.80 10.45 24.25
N SER A 205 10.21 10.84 23.10
CA SER A 205 9.72 12.20 22.87
C SER A 205 8.63 12.58 23.87
N PHE A 206 7.69 11.69 24.17
CA PHE A 206 6.65 11.91 25.20
C PHE A 206 7.24 12.02 26.62
N MET A 207 8.33 11.33 26.89
CA MET A 207 9.07 11.42 28.17
C MET A 207 9.98 12.65 28.26
N GLY A 208 10.01 13.49 27.22
CA GLY A 208 10.86 14.68 27.14
C GLY A 208 12.34 14.41 26.83
N VAL A 209 12.69 13.17 26.49
CA VAL A 209 14.05 12.79 26.11
C VAL A 209 14.34 13.23 24.70
N GLY A 210 15.34 14.10 24.50
CA GLY A 210 15.75 14.59 23.18
C GLY A 210 14.80 15.57 22.53
N GLY A 211 13.83 16.13 23.25
CA GLY A 211 12.86 17.10 22.76
C GLY A 211 11.86 16.50 21.76
N THR A 212 11.35 17.33 20.86
CA THR A 212 10.31 16.95 19.88
C THR A 212 10.74 15.82 18.92
N TRP A 213 12.05 15.59 18.76
CA TRP A 213 12.62 14.61 17.84
C TRP A 213 13.06 13.30 18.52
N GLY A 214 12.91 13.20 19.84
CA GLY A 214 13.33 12.03 20.63
C GLY A 214 14.85 11.81 20.60
N PHE A 215 15.28 10.55 20.52
CA PHE A 215 16.73 10.20 20.56
C PHE A 215 17.55 10.83 19.45
N GLY A 216 16.94 11.25 18.36
CA GLY A 216 17.64 11.90 17.24
C GLY A 216 18.07 13.35 17.50
N GLY A 217 17.55 14.02 18.54
CA GLY A 217 17.87 15.40 18.89
C GLY A 217 17.78 16.42 17.75
N LYS A 218 17.91 17.71 18.09
CA LYS A 218 18.03 18.79 17.11
C LYS A 218 19.39 18.71 16.41
N ASN A 219 19.46 18.84 15.08
CA ASN A 219 20.69 18.86 14.27
C ASN A 219 21.62 17.64 14.48
N SER A 220 21.09 16.51 14.91
CA SER A 220 21.89 15.30 15.12
C SER A 220 22.14 14.58 13.79
N LEU A 221 23.42 14.33 13.47
CA LEU A 221 23.81 13.46 12.35
C LEU A 221 23.14 12.09 12.43
N LEU A 222 22.95 11.57 13.66
CA LEU A 222 22.22 10.33 13.89
C LEU A 222 20.76 10.46 13.42
N GLY A 223 20.07 11.56 13.77
CA GLY A 223 18.69 11.80 13.38
C GLY A 223 18.51 11.93 11.87
N ILE A 224 19.46 12.62 11.19
CA ILE A 224 19.48 12.72 9.72
C ILE A 224 19.72 11.34 9.12
N GLY A 225 20.71 10.57 9.63
CA GLY A 225 21.02 9.22 9.16
C GLY A 225 19.83 8.27 9.27
N ILE A 226 19.08 8.32 10.38
CA ILE A 226 17.87 7.53 10.56
C ILE A 226 16.77 7.96 9.58
N SER A 227 16.60 9.26 9.33
CA SER A 227 15.63 9.75 8.35
C SER A 227 16.01 9.33 6.92
N VAL A 228 17.27 9.36 6.55
CA VAL A 228 17.77 8.85 5.26
C VAL A 228 17.53 7.34 5.15
N LEU A 229 17.77 6.58 6.21
CA LEU A 229 17.46 5.16 6.26
C LEU A 229 15.94 4.92 6.06
N GLY A 230 15.09 5.71 6.73
CA GLY A 230 13.64 5.64 6.58
C GLY A 230 13.19 5.89 5.14
N VAL A 231 13.72 6.94 4.48
CA VAL A 231 13.48 7.22 3.06
C VAL A 231 13.94 6.06 2.18
N GLY A 232 15.11 5.48 2.45
CA GLY A 232 15.64 4.32 1.73
C GLY A 232 14.74 3.09 1.87
N LEU A 233 14.28 2.80 3.08
CA LEU A 233 13.35 1.69 3.34
C LEU A 233 11.99 1.93 2.66
N ALA A 234 11.42 3.13 2.76
CA ALA A 234 10.16 3.47 2.12
C ALA A 234 10.27 3.44 0.58
N SER A 235 11.40 3.87 0.02
CA SER A 235 11.68 3.75 -1.42
C SER A 235 11.76 2.28 -1.86
N TYR A 236 12.47 1.45 -1.11
CA TYR A 236 12.60 0.02 -1.46
C TYR A 236 11.29 -0.74 -1.28
N SER A 237 10.38 -0.30 -0.38
CA SER A 237 9.04 -0.91 -0.28
C SER A 237 8.27 -0.81 -1.58
N LEU A 238 8.38 0.31 -2.31
CA LEU A 238 7.75 0.49 -3.63
C LEU A 238 8.24 -0.55 -4.65
N ALA A 239 9.54 -0.88 -4.67
CA ALA A 239 10.05 -1.93 -5.56
C ALA A 239 9.45 -3.30 -5.22
N ILE A 240 9.28 -3.60 -3.92
CA ILE A 240 8.61 -4.83 -3.47
C ILE A 240 7.14 -4.83 -3.87
N ASP A 241 6.48 -3.68 -3.82
CA ASP A 241 5.07 -3.54 -4.20
C ASP A 241 4.89 -3.75 -5.70
N PHE A 242 5.75 -3.14 -6.54
CA PHE A 242 5.73 -3.36 -7.99
C PHE A 242 5.96 -4.83 -8.37
N ASP A 243 6.95 -5.48 -7.75
CA ASP A 243 7.23 -6.91 -7.96
C ASP A 243 6.05 -7.79 -7.49
N SER A 244 5.33 -7.37 -6.44
CA SER A 244 4.15 -8.07 -5.95
C SER A 244 2.96 -7.93 -6.90
N VAL A 245 2.79 -6.75 -7.53
CA VAL A 245 1.80 -6.53 -8.58
C VAL A 245 2.08 -7.43 -9.78
N ASP A 246 3.31 -7.46 -10.28
CA ASP A 246 3.69 -8.33 -11.41
C ASP A 246 3.44 -9.80 -11.12
N ARG A 247 3.84 -10.28 -9.95
CA ARG A 247 3.60 -11.67 -9.56
C ARG A 247 2.11 -11.99 -9.47
N ALA A 248 1.30 -11.07 -8.96
CA ALA A 248 -0.14 -11.26 -8.86
C ALA A 248 -0.80 -11.31 -10.25
N VAL A 249 -0.36 -10.45 -11.18
CA VAL A 249 -0.83 -10.46 -12.58
C VAL A 249 -0.38 -11.75 -13.29
N ALA A 250 0.89 -12.14 -13.15
CA ALA A 250 1.41 -13.38 -13.73
C ALA A 250 0.71 -14.63 -13.20
N ALA A 251 0.34 -14.63 -11.91
CA ALA A 251 -0.44 -15.69 -11.28
C ALA A 251 -1.94 -15.64 -11.63
N ARG A 252 -2.38 -14.68 -12.44
CA ARG A 252 -3.78 -14.50 -12.87
C ARG A 252 -4.77 -14.50 -11.70
N LEU A 253 -4.46 -13.82 -10.60
CA LEU A 253 -5.34 -13.74 -9.46
C LEU A 253 -6.69 -13.12 -9.83
N PRO A 254 -7.76 -13.34 -9.05
CA PRO A 254 -9.04 -12.68 -9.25
C PRO A 254 -8.92 -11.16 -9.21
N GLU A 255 -9.69 -10.46 -10.06
CA GLU A 255 -9.64 -8.99 -10.21
C GLU A 255 -9.78 -8.24 -8.87
N LYS A 256 -10.57 -8.75 -7.93
CA LYS A 256 -10.75 -8.14 -6.59
C LYS A 256 -9.46 -7.87 -5.83
N TYR A 257 -8.37 -8.61 -6.13
CA TYR A 257 -7.05 -8.37 -5.52
C TYR A 257 -6.40 -7.06 -5.96
N SER A 258 -6.85 -6.46 -7.07
CA SER A 258 -6.38 -5.13 -7.49
C SER A 258 -6.60 -4.05 -6.44
N TRP A 259 -7.71 -4.10 -5.69
CA TRP A 259 -7.96 -3.18 -4.59
C TRP A 259 -6.96 -3.32 -3.44
N LEU A 260 -6.59 -4.56 -3.13
CA LEU A 260 -5.63 -4.85 -2.07
C LEU A 260 -4.20 -4.41 -2.47
N LEU A 261 -3.83 -4.64 -3.74
CA LEU A 261 -2.55 -4.18 -4.31
C LEU A 261 -2.49 -2.66 -4.36
N ALA A 262 -3.55 -2.01 -4.83
CA ALA A 262 -3.66 -0.56 -4.85
C ALA A 262 -3.55 0.05 -3.44
N HIS A 263 -4.21 -0.55 -2.45
CA HIS A 263 -4.07 -0.14 -1.05
C HIS A 263 -2.62 -0.23 -0.56
N GLY A 264 -1.92 -1.34 -0.85
CA GLY A 264 -0.51 -1.50 -0.49
C GLY A 264 0.39 -0.42 -1.10
N LEU A 265 0.19 -0.09 -2.39
CA LEU A 265 0.93 0.99 -3.07
C LEU A 265 0.68 2.36 -2.41
N ILE A 266 -0.57 2.66 -2.00
CA ILE A 266 -0.89 3.91 -1.30
C ILE A 266 -0.19 3.96 0.07
N VAL A 267 -0.21 2.87 0.84
CA VAL A 267 0.50 2.80 2.13
C VAL A 267 1.99 3.12 1.97
N SER A 268 2.66 2.50 1.00
CA SER A 268 4.09 2.73 0.76
C SER A 268 4.38 4.16 0.26
N LEU A 269 3.51 4.70 -0.60
CA LEU A 269 3.67 6.05 -1.13
C LEU A 269 3.49 7.12 -0.05
N VAL A 270 2.49 6.97 0.82
CA VAL A 270 2.29 7.89 1.96
C VAL A 270 3.43 7.76 2.96
N TRP A 271 3.89 6.54 3.26
CA TRP A 271 5.07 6.35 4.12
C TRP A 271 6.30 7.05 3.56
N LEU A 272 6.58 6.89 2.26
CA LEU A 272 7.69 7.60 1.59
C LEU A 272 7.53 9.12 1.72
N TYR A 273 6.34 9.64 1.49
CA TYR A 273 6.06 11.08 1.64
C TYR A 273 6.38 11.58 3.06
N LEU A 274 5.93 10.85 4.07
CA LEU A 274 6.15 11.24 5.48
C LEU A 274 7.63 11.16 5.87
N GLU A 275 8.39 10.18 5.38
CA GLU A 275 9.82 10.09 5.63
C GLU A 275 10.60 11.23 4.94
N ILE A 276 10.24 11.56 3.69
CA ILE A 276 10.85 12.69 2.98
C ILE A 276 10.49 14.01 3.68
N LEU A 277 9.23 14.19 4.07
CA LEU A 277 8.79 15.38 4.79
C LEU A 277 9.57 15.57 6.10
N ARG A 278 9.74 14.48 6.87
CA ARG A 278 10.53 14.45 8.10
C ARG A 278 11.99 14.76 7.86
N LEU A 279 12.60 14.16 6.83
CA LEU A 279 13.99 14.40 6.46
C LEU A 279 14.21 15.86 6.09
N LEU A 280 13.36 16.43 5.23
CA LEU A 280 13.45 17.83 4.79
C LEU A 280 13.25 18.80 5.96
N ALA A 281 12.33 18.51 6.87
CA ALA A 281 12.14 19.32 8.07
C ALA A 281 13.40 19.34 8.95
N ARG A 282 14.03 18.18 9.16
CA ARG A 282 15.29 18.09 9.91
C ARG A 282 16.46 18.85 9.26
N LEU A 283 16.49 18.89 7.93
CA LEU A 283 17.54 19.62 7.19
C LEU A 283 17.34 21.13 7.20
N ARG A 284 16.14 21.61 7.56
CA ARG A 284 15.79 23.03 7.63
C ARG A 284 15.85 23.60 9.07
N GLU A 285 16.02 22.76 10.06
CA GLU A 285 16.27 23.17 11.45
C GLU A 285 17.71 23.63 11.69
#